data_d2874e92d2340c453ae0fa500b901195
#
_entry.id   d2874e92d2340c453ae0fa500b901195
#
_cell.length_a   1.000
_cell.length_b   1.000
_cell.length_c   1.000
_cell.angle_alpha   90.00
_cell.angle_beta   90.00
_cell.angle_gamma   90.00
#
_symmetry.space_group_name_H-M   'P 1'
#
loop_
_entity.id
_entity.type
_entity.pdbx_description
1 polymer ?
#
loop_
_entity_poly.entity_id
_entity_poly.type
_entity_poly.pdbx_seq_one_letter_code
_entity_poly.pdbx_strand_id
1 'polypeptide(L)'
;MSFSTTAVRSVAVPGLLLLLALAAALSLTIGAKSLPIGTVFTAFSGTCQSADCTIVLDARLPRTLAGLLAGVALGLAGALMQTLTRNPLADPGLLGVNSGASFAIVLGAALFGITSPQEQLLLAFCGTLCASLLVAFTGSQGGGQLSPVRLTLAGVALAAVLEGLSNGIALLNPDVYDQLRFWQAGSLDIRTLQTLKIVLLPVVVAGIAALLLSRALNSLSLGNDTATALGSRVARTQLIGLIVITVLCGSATAVVGPIAFIGLMMPHMARWLVGADHRWSLPVTLLATPALLLFADVIGRLLVPGELRVSVVSAFLGAPVLIWLVRRQPRGGGL
;
A
#
# COMPACT_ATOMS: atom_id res chain seq x y z
N MET A 1 24.73 15.67 -16.33
CA MET A 1 25.52 15.61 -15.08
C MET A 1 25.20 14.27 -14.40
N SER A 2 26.09 13.28 -14.51
CA SER A 2 25.95 12.00 -13.80
C SER A 2 26.53 12.19 -12.40
N PHE A 3 25.68 12.50 -11.42
CA PHE A 3 26.10 12.38 -10.03
C PHE A 3 26.54 10.93 -9.78
N SER A 4 27.65 10.71 -9.08
CA SER A 4 28.06 9.37 -8.73
C SER A 4 26.91 8.74 -7.90
N THR A 5 26.53 7.53 -8.25
CA THR A 5 25.41 6.80 -7.58
C THR A 5 25.60 6.73 -6.07
N THR A 6 26.84 6.73 -5.60
CA THR A 6 27.19 6.71 -4.17
C THR A 6 26.83 8.03 -3.47
N ALA A 7 27.10 9.18 -4.09
CA ALA A 7 26.75 10.49 -3.51
C ALA A 7 25.23 10.70 -3.44
N VAL A 8 24.48 10.24 -4.46
CA VAL A 8 23.01 10.29 -4.42
C VAL A 8 22.46 9.42 -3.29
N ARG A 9 22.99 8.22 -3.10
CA ARG A 9 22.55 7.28 -2.06
C ARG A 9 22.78 7.81 -0.65
N SER A 10 23.91 8.46 -0.40
CA SER A 10 24.23 9.02 0.92
C SER A 10 23.36 10.22 1.31
N VAL A 11 22.83 10.97 0.34
CA VAL A 11 21.96 12.13 0.58
C VAL A 11 20.47 11.74 0.53
N ALA A 12 20.09 10.75 -0.27
CA ALA A 12 18.70 10.38 -0.47
C ALA A 12 18.01 9.90 0.83
N VAL A 13 18.66 9.04 1.62
CA VAL A 13 18.06 8.50 2.85
C VAL A 13 17.87 9.59 3.90
N PRO A 14 18.87 10.42 4.27
CA PRO A 14 18.64 11.52 5.20
C PRO A 14 17.61 12.54 4.70
N GLY A 15 17.63 12.86 3.41
CA GLY A 15 16.65 13.77 2.81
C GLY A 15 15.22 13.24 2.88
N LEU A 16 15.02 11.93 2.65
CA LEU A 16 13.71 11.29 2.77
C LEU A 16 13.27 11.16 4.21
N LEU A 17 14.17 10.93 5.16
CA LEU A 17 13.83 10.95 6.59
C LEU A 17 13.33 12.34 7.03
N LEU A 18 14.01 13.40 6.58
CA LEU A 18 13.56 14.76 6.83
C LEU A 18 12.21 15.06 6.20
N LEU A 19 12.02 14.63 4.95
CA LEU A 19 10.75 14.79 4.23
C LEU A 19 9.61 14.03 4.93
N LEU A 20 9.87 12.82 5.39
CA LEU A 20 8.89 12.01 6.15
C LEU A 20 8.55 12.66 7.50
N ALA A 21 9.55 13.17 8.22
CA ALA A 21 9.35 13.90 9.46
C ALA A 21 8.52 15.18 9.24
N LEU A 22 8.81 15.92 8.16
CA LEU A 22 8.03 17.09 7.75
C LEU A 22 6.58 16.70 7.42
N ALA A 23 6.36 15.64 6.62
CA ALA A 23 5.04 15.16 6.26
C ALA A 23 4.22 14.74 7.52
N ALA A 24 4.86 14.06 8.47
CA ALA A 24 4.23 13.69 9.75
C ALA A 24 3.89 14.92 10.60
N ALA A 25 4.79 15.90 10.69
CA ALA A 25 4.54 17.15 11.41
C ALA A 25 3.37 17.94 10.79
N LEU A 26 3.33 18.04 9.45
CA LEU A 26 2.21 18.67 8.74
C LEU A 26 0.90 17.91 8.94
N SER A 27 0.93 16.58 8.93
CA SER A 27 -0.25 15.76 9.18
C SER A 27 -0.82 15.96 10.59
N LEU A 28 0.03 16.23 11.59
CA LEU A 28 -0.39 16.50 12.97
C LEU A 28 -0.88 17.94 13.16
N THR A 29 -0.38 18.90 12.39
CA THR A 29 -0.71 20.34 12.57
C THR A 29 -1.81 20.83 11.65
N ILE A 30 -1.94 20.28 10.42
CA ILE A 30 -2.88 20.72 9.38
C ILE A 30 -4.13 19.83 9.37
N GLY A 31 -5.31 20.44 9.25
CA GLY A 31 -6.62 19.79 9.14
C GLY A 31 -7.71 20.85 9.05
N ALA A 32 -8.97 20.48 9.25
CA ALA A 32 -10.12 21.42 9.27
C ALA A 32 -9.89 22.61 10.23
N LYS A 33 -9.16 22.41 11.30
CA LYS A 33 -8.62 23.46 12.20
C LYS A 33 -7.09 23.36 12.18
N SER A 34 -6.37 24.43 11.82
CA SER A 34 -4.92 24.47 11.96
C SER A 34 -4.53 24.59 13.43
N LEU A 35 -3.60 23.74 13.88
CA LEU A 35 -3.11 23.74 15.25
C LEU A 35 -1.64 24.16 15.28
N PRO A 36 -1.24 25.04 16.23
CA PRO A 36 0.16 25.35 16.43
C PRO A 36 0.97 24.11 16.81
N ILE A 37 2.22 24.06 16.37
CA ILE A 37 3.12 22.94 16.67
C ILE A 37 3.33 22.78 18.21
N GLY A 38 3.27 23.88 18.96
CA GLY A 38 3.31 23.86 20.42
C GLY A 38 2.19 23.04 21.06
N THR A 39 0.97 23.07 20.49
CA THR A 39 -0.17 22.26 20.94
C THR A 39 0.12 20.76 20.74
N VAL A 40 0.80 20.39 19.67
CA VAL A 40 1.21 18.99 19.44
C VAL A 40 2.19 18.53 20.53
N PHE A 41 3.19 19.36 20.88
CA PHE A 41 4.12 19.03 21.96
C PHE A 41 3.44 18.92 23.32
N THR A 42 2.52 19.85 23.65
CA THR A 42 1.79 19.81 24.91
C THR A 42 0.83 18.62 24.99
N ALA A 43 0.24 18.19 23.86
CA ALA A 43 -0.58 16.99 23.79
C ALA A 43 0.24 15.72 24.14
N PHE A 44 1.44 15.60 23.60
CA PHE A 44 2.32 14.45 23.89
C PHE A 44 2.93 14.48 25.30
N SER A 45 3.10 15.66 25.91
CA SER A 45 3.62 15.78 27.28
C SER A 45 2.59 15.41 28.36
N GLY A 46 1.32 15.16 27.98
CA GLY A 46 0.25 14.82 28.91
C GLY A 46 -0.23 15.99 29.82
N THR A 47 0.28 17.20 29.59
CA THR A 47 -0.05 18.38 30.38
C THR A 47 -1.26 19.16 29.86
N CYS A 48 -1.78 18.77 28.72
CA CYS A 48 -2.84 19.49 28.04
C CYS A 48 -4.23 18.88 28.28
N GLN A 49 -5.15 19.74 28.72
CA GLN A 49 -6.57 19.39 28.92
C GLN A 49 -7.52 20.12 27.95
N SER A 50 -6.98 20.72 26.89
CA SER A 50 -7.79 21.43 25.89
C SER A 50 -8.37 20.49 24.85
N ALA A 51 -9.52 20.88 24.24
CA ALA A 51 -10.13 20.17 23.11
C ALA A 51 -9.16 19.99 21.93
N ASP A 52 -8.17 20.89 21.78
CA ASP A 52 -7.18 20.81 20.72
C ASP A 52 -6.22 19.62 20.89
N CYS A 53 -5.94 19.24 22.13
CA CYS A 53 -5.11 18.06 22.42
C CYS A 53 -5.85 16.76 22.13
N THR A 54 -7.14 16.70 22.41
CA THR A 54 -7.99 15.58 22.01
C THR A 54 -7.99 15.40 20.47
N ILE A 55 -8.07 16.50 19.72
CA ILE A 55 -7.95 16.44 18.26
C ILE A 55 -6.60 15.85 17.83
N VAL A 56 -5.51 16.22 18.48
CA VAL A 56 -4.18 15.69 18.16
C VAL A 56 -4.09 14.19 18.46
N LEU A 57 -4.50 13.76 19.66
CA LEU A 57 -4.29 12.40 20.14
C LEU A 57 -5.30 11.40 19.56
N ASP A 58 -6.58 11.79 19.44
CA ASP A 58 -7.66 10.86 19.10
C ASP A 58 -8.05 10.91 17.61
N ALA A 59 -7.66 11.97 16.87
CA ALA A 59 -7.95 12.04 15.43
C ALA A 59 -6.68 12.06 14.57
N ARG A 60 -5.73 12.98 14.86
CA ARG A 60 -4.58 13.18 13.96
C ARG A 60 -3.48 12.15 14.12
N LEU A 61 -3.20 11.75 15.36
CA LEU A 61 -2.17 10.74 15.62
C LEU A 61 -2.54 9.38 15.00
N PRO A 62 -3.76 8.82 15.22
CA PRO A 62 -4.16 7.58 14.54
C PRO A 62 -4.10 7.68 13.02
N ARG A 63 -4.56 8.81 12.46
CA ARG A 63 -4.54 9.08 11.03
C ARG A 63 -3.11 9.13 10.45
N THR A 64 -2.19 9.82 11.15
CA THR A 64 -0.78 9.89 10.75
C THR A 64 -0.11 8.52 10.81
N LEU A 65 -0.35 7.75 11.89
CA LEU A 65 0.17 6.40 12.03
C LEU A 65 -0.39 5.45 10.97
N ALA A 66 -1.68 5.58 10.62
CA ALA A 66 -2.29 4.84 9.53
C ALA A 66 -1.60 5.13 8.19
N GLY A 67 -1.32 6.41 7.91
CA GLY A 67 -0.58 6.82 6.72
C GLY A 67 0.84 6.28 6.67
N LEU A 68 1.53 6.25 7.80
CA LEU A 68 2.86 5.65 7.92
C LEU A 68 2.83 4.14 7.64
N LEU A 69 1.95 3.40 8.32
CA LEU A 69 1.84 1.95 8.16
C LEU A 69 1.36 1.55 6.76
N ALA A 70 0.31 2.19 6.26
CA ALA A 70 -0.22 1.90 4.92
C ALA A 70 0.78 2.29 3.82
N GLY A 71 1.47 3.42 3.98
CA GLY A 71 2.51 3.85 3.04
C GLY A 71 3.66 2.86 2.95
N VAL A 72 4.21 2.43 4.09
CA VAL A 72 5.26 1.39 4.14
C VAL A 72 4.76 0.11 3.48
N ALA A 73 3.57 -0.34 3.84
CA ALA A 73 3.02 -1.60 3.36
C ALA A 73 2.76 -1.59 1.85
N LEU A 74 2.07 -0.57 1.33
CA LEU A 74 1.77 -0.45 -0.10
C LEU A 74 3.03 -0.24 -0.94
N GLY A 75 3.99 0.56 -0.45
CA GLY A 75 5.25 0.79 -1.15
C GLY A 75 6.07 -0.46 -1.32
N LEU A 76 6.29 -1.20 -0.22
CA LEU A 76 7.04 -2.45 -0.27
C LEU A 76 6.31 -3.54 -1.06
N ALA A 77 4.98 -3.69 -0.88
CA ALA A 77 4.19 -4.63 -1.66
C ALA A 77 4.29 -4.33 -3.17
N GLY A 78 4.21 -3.05 -3.55
CA GLY A 78 4.39 -2.64 -4.94
C GLY A 78 5.76 -2.95 -5.51
N ALA A 79 6.83 -2.68 -4.74
CA ALA A 79 8.20 -2.98 -5.17
C ALA A 79 8.41 -4.49 -5.40
N LEU A 80 7.90 -5.33 -4.49
CA LEU A 80 7.96 -6.78 -4.64
C LEU A 80 7.13 -7.25 -5.84
N MET A 81 5.90 -6.74 -6.00
CA MET A 81 5.01 -7.12 -7.10
C MET A 81 5.62 -6.83 -8.46
N GLN A 82 6.18 -5.64 -8.63
CA GLN A 82 6.87 -5.25 -9.86
C GLN A 82 8.07 -6.16 -10.17
N THR A 83 8.81 -6.57 -9.15
CA THR A 83 9.97 -7.44 -9.32
C THR A 83 9.57 -8.88 -9.62
N LEU A 84 8.59 -9.44 -8.90
CA LEU A 84 8.12 -10.81 -9.10
C LEU A 84 7.47 -11.02 -10.46
N THR A 85 6.73 -10.02 -10.92
CA THR A 85 6.08 -10.04 -12.24
C THR A 85 6.98 -9.55 -13.36
N ARG A 86 8.15 -8.99 -13.03
CA ARG A 86 9.04 -8.29 -13.98
C ARG A 86 8.30 -7.25 -14.81
N ASN A 87 7.29 -6.65 -14.23
CA ASN A 87 6.48 -5.62 -14.86
C ASN A 87 6.52 -4.35 -13.99
N PRO A 88 7.10 -3.25 -14.47
CA PRO A 88 7.18 -1.99 -13.72
C PRO A 88 5.81 -1.34 -13.47
N LEU A 89 4.78 -1.79 -14.17
CA LEU A 89 3.40 -1.31 -14.05
C LEU A 89 2.51 -2.25 -13.19
N ALA A 90 3.08 -3.30 -12.60
CA ALA A 90 2.32 -4.20 -11.76
C ALA A 90 1.95 -3.53 -10.43
N ASP A 91 0.68 -3.67 -10.06
CA ASP A 91 0.11 -3.21 -8.79
C ASP A 91 -0.24 -4.42 -7.90
N PRO A 92 -0.05 -4.35 -6.58
CA PRO A 92 -0.43 -5.43 -5.68
C PRO A 92 -1.91 -5.82 -5.74
N GLY A 93 -2.78 -4.88 -6.13
CA GLY A 93 -4.22 -5.12 -6.33
C GLY A 93 -4.53 -6.20 -7.37
N LEU A 94 -3.59 -6.47 -8.31
CA LEU A 94 -3.71 -7.56 -9.28
C LEU A 94 -3.80 -8.97 -8.65
N LEU A 95 -3.49 -9.11 -7.35
CA LEU A 95 -3.70 -10.35 -6.61
C LEU A 95 -5.14 -10.52 -6.09
N GLY A 96 -6.07 -9.67 -6.51
CA GLY A 96 -7.44 -9.70 -6.02
C GLY A 96 -7.60 -9.23 -4.57
N VAL A 97 -6.60 -8.54 -4.03
CA VAL A 97 -6.58 -8.06 -2.63
C VAL A 97 -7.80 -7.20 -2.31
N ASN A 98 -8.04 -6.19 -3.13
CA ASN A 98 -9.10 -5.22 -2.91
C ASN A 98 -10.49 -5.84 -3.08
N SER A 99 -10.69 -6.63 -4.13
CA SER A 99 -11.96 -7.31 -4.41
C SER A 99 -12.28 -8.40 -3.38
N GLY A 100 -11.25 -9.13 -2.92
CA GLY A 100 -11.39 -10.12 -1.84
C GLY A 100 -11.79 -9.46 -0.52
N ALA A 101 -11.15 -8.35 -0.16
CA ALA A 101 -11.52 -7.59 1.05
C ALA A 101 -12.94 -7.02 0.95
N SER A 102 -13.28 -6.37 -0.16
CA SER A 102 -14.64 -5.85 -0.43
C SER A 102 -15.71 -6.92 -0.29
N PHE A 103 -15.50 -8.05 -0.96
CA PHE A 103 -16.46 -9.16 -0.95
C PHE A 103 -16.67 -9.73 0.45
N ALA A 104 -15.58 -9.91 1.22
CA ALA A 104 -15.70 -10.41 2.59
C ALA A 104 -16.45 -9.44 3.50
N ILE A 105 -16.22 -8.13 3.39
CA ILE A 105 -16.97 -7.10 4.15
C ILE A 105 -18.45 -7.13 3.78
N VAL A 106 -18.75 -7.13 2.47
CA VAL A 106 -20.14 -7.15 1.97
C VAL A 106 -20.87 -8.41 2.44
N LEU A 107 -20.22 -9.57 2.35
CA LEU A 107 -20.79 -10.84 2.80
C LEU A 107 -21.02 -10.85 4.32
N GLY A 108 -20.07 -10.34 5.10
CA GLY A 108 -20.20 -10.21 6.55
C GLY A 108 -21.32 -9.26 6.97
N ALA A 109 -21.46 -8.14 6.28
CA ALA A 109 -22.53 -7.18 6.54
C ALA A 109 -23.90 -7.74 6.15
N ALA A 110 -24.01 -8.39 4.97
CA ALA A 110 -25.28 -8.88 4.45
C ALA A 110 -25.81 -10.11 5.19
N LEU A 111 -24.92 -11.07 5.57
CA LEU A 111 -25.33 -12.33 6.19
C LEU A 111 -25.32 -12.30 7.72
N PHE A 112 -24.42 -11.55 8.32
CA PHE A 112 -24.19 -11.54 9.78
C PHE A 112 -24.46 -10.19 10.43
N GLY A 113 -24.80 -9.15 9.65
CA GLY A 113 -25.03 -7.81 10.17
C GLY A 113 -23.79 -7.15 10.77
N ILE A 114 -22.59 -7.53 10.31
CA ILE A 114 -21.33 -7.04 10.86
C ILE A 114 -21.10 -5.60 10.39
N THR A 115 -21.09 -4.67 11.34
CA THR A 115 -20.89 -3.23 11.11
C THR A 115 -19.70 -2.66 11.88
N SER A 116 -19.16 -3.41 12.86
CA SER A 116 -18.07 -2.92 13.69
C SER A 116 -16.76 -2.84 12.90
N PRO A 117 -15.97 -1.73 13.03
CA PRO A 117 -14.73 -1.55 12.27
C PRO A 117 -13.68 -2.65 12.50
N GLN A 118 -13.62 -3.21 13.70
CA GLN A 118 -12.65 -4.27 14.03
C GLN A 118 -13.00 -5.60 13.35
N GLU A 119 -14.29 -5.97 13.33
CA GLU A 119 -14.74 -7.18 12.63
C GLU A 119 -14.59 -7.04 11.12
N GLN A 120 -14.92 -5.85 10.57
CA GLN A 120 -14.70 -5.57 9.16
C GLN A 120 -13.23 -5.65 8.76
N LEU A 121 -12.31 -5.18 9.61
CA LEU A 121 -10.87 -5.32 9.40
C LEU A 121 -10.47 -6.80 9.30
N LEU A 122 -10.93 -7.63 10.22
CA LEU A 122 -10.64 -9.07 10.18
C LEU A 122 -11.22 -9.74 8.93
N LEU A 123 -12.45 -9.41 8.57
CA LEU A 123 -13.09 -9.91 7.34
C LEU A 123 -12.32 -9.47 6.09
N ALA A 124 -11.94 -8.19 6.00
CA ALA A 124 -11.14 -7.66 4.90
C ALA A 124 -9.80 -8.39 4.79
N PHE A 125 -9.13 -8.62 5.91
CA PHE A 125 -7.85 -9.33 5.94
C PHE A 125 -8.00 -10.80 5.52
N CYS A 126 -9.01 -11.50 6.03
CA CYS A 126 -9.33 -12.88 5.61
C CYS A 126 -9.71 -12.96 4.13
N GLY A 127 -10.56 -12.05 3.65
CA GLY A 127 -10.95 -11.98 2.24
C GLY A 127 -9.77 -11.74 1.31
N THR A 128 -8.87 -10.84 1.71
CA THR A 128 -7.60 -10.59 1.01
C THR A 128 -6.74 -11.86 0.95
N LEU A 129 -6.54 -12.53 2.09
CA LEU A 129 -5.76 -13.78 2.14
C LEU A 129 -6.33 -14.85 1.22
N CYS A 130 -7.64 -15.10 1.32
CA CYS A 130 -8.32 -16.10 0.50
C CYS A 130 -8.20 -15.79 -1.00
N ALA A 131 -8.47 -14.54 -1.41
CA ALA A 131 -8.37 -14.12 -2.80
C ALA A 131 -6.93 -14.26 -3.33
N SER A 132 -5.94 -13.75 -2.58
CA SER A 132 -4.54 -13.82 -2.99
C SER A 132 -4.00 -15.24 -3.05
N LEU A 133 -4.41 -16.12 -2.13
CA LEU A 133 -4.05 -17.54 -2.16
C LEU A 133 -4.65 -18.23 -3.38
N LEU A 134 -5.89 -17.94 -3.73
CA LEU A 134 -6.56 -18.50 -4.91
C LEU A 134 -5.86 -18.05 -6.19
N VAL A 135 -5.50 -16.76 -6.30
CA VAL A 135 -4.75 -16.22 -7.43
C VAL A 135 -3.34 -16.82 -7.49
N ALA A 136 -2.66 -16.95 -6.36
CA ALA A 136 -1.34 -17.57 -6.29
C ALA A 136 -1.37 -19.04 -6.72
N PHE A 137 -2.38 -19.79 -6.26
CA PHE A 137 -2.59 -21.19 -6.63
C PHE A 137 -2.80 -21.33 -8.13
N THR A 138 -3.69 -20.54 -8.73
CA THR A 138 -3.93 -20.55 -10.19
C THR A 138 -2.70 -20.10 -10.99
N GLY A 139 -1.96 -19.11 -10.50
CA GLY A 139 -0.73 -18.61 -11.12
C GLY A 139 0.43 -19.60 -11.08
N SER A 140 0.44 -20.55 -10.12
CA SER A 140 1.47 -21.58 -9.96
C SER A 140 1.20 -22.86 -10.75
N GLN A 141 0.02 -23.05 -11.34
CA GLN A 141 -0.32 -24.22 -12.14
C GLN A 141 0.58 -24.33 -13.38
N GLY A 142 1.13 -25.52 -13.64
CA GLY A 142 1.83 -25.83 -14.89
C GLY A 142 3.36 -25.67 -14.88
N GLY A 143 4.06 -26.05 -13.80
CA GLY A 143 5.52 -26.18 -13.83
C GLY A 143 6.30 -25.66 -12.64
N GLY A 144 5.65 -25.39 -11.51
CA GLY A 144 6.33 -25.05 -10.24
C GLY A 144 6.93 -23.63 -10.15
N GLN A 145 6.85 -22.84 -11.21
CA GLN A 145 7.22 -21.42 -11.21
C GLN A 145 6.00 -20.54 -11.47
N LEU A 146 5.94 -19.40 -10.80
CA LEU A 146 4.87 -18.42 -11.00
C LEU A 146 4.96 -17.81 -12.40
N SER A 147 3.87 -17.91 -13.16
CA SER A 147 3.74 -17.21 -14.42
C SER A 147 3.10 -15.85 -14.20
N PRO A 148 3.81 -14.73 -14.46
CA PRO A 148 3.25 -13.38 -14.31
C PRO A 148 1.94 -13.17 -15.07
N VAL A 149 1.84 -13.71 -16.27
CA VAL A 149 0.64 -13.59 -17.11
C VAL A 149 -0.54 -14.32 -16.48
N ARG A 150 -0.34 -15.56 -16.02
CA ARG A 150 -1.42 -16.33 -15.37
C ARG A 150 -1.85 -15.68 -14.04
N LEU A 151 -0.88 -15.17 -13.26
CA LEU A 151 -1.16 -14.46 -12.02
C LEU A 151 -2.06 -13.25 -12.28
N THR A 152 -1.72 -12.43 -13.28
CA THR A 152 -2.50 -11.23 -13.65
C THR A 152 -3.88 -11.62 -14.17
N LEU A 153 -3.98 -12.58 -15.09
CA LEU A 153 -5.28 -13.02 -15.64
C LEU A 153 -6.18 -13.61 -14.56
N ALA A 154 -5.63 -14.47 -13.69
CA ALA A 154 -6.38 -15.04 -12.57
C ALA A 154 -6.89 -13.96 -11.61
N GLY A 155 -6.03 -12.97 -11.30
CA GLY A 155 -6.39 -11.86 -10.42
C GLY A 155 -7.50 -10.99 -11.01
N VAL A 156 -7.40 -10.62 -12.28
CA VAL A 156 -8.44 -9.82 -12.97
C VAL A 156 -9.76 -10.60 -13.08
N ALA A 157 -9.71 -11.88 -13.42
CA ALA A 157 -10.91 -12.72 -13.51
C ALA A 157 -11.59 -12.87 -12.14
N LEU A 158 -10.80 -13.15 -11.08
CA LEU A 158 -11.32 -13.25 -9.71
C LEU A 158 -11.91 -11.92 -9.25
N ALA A 159 -11.21 -10.80 -9.50
CA ALA A 159 -11.69 -9.47 -9.15
C ALA A 159 -13.05 -9.18 -9.81
N ALA A 160 -13.20 -9.44 -11.10
CA ALA A 160 -14.46 -9.22 -11.82
C ALA A 160 -15.62 -10.03 -11.22
N VAL A 161 -15.38 -11.30 -10.83
CA VAL A 161 -16.40 -12.14 -10.19
C VAL A 161 -16.77 -11.58 -8.81
N LEU A 162 -15.76 -11.31 -7.96
CA LEU A 162 -16.00 -10.84 -6.59
C LEU A 162 -16.64 -9.44 -6.56
N GLU A 163 -16.24 -8.54 -7.45
CA GLU A 163 -16.86 -7.22 -7.59
C GLU A 163 -18.30 -7.31 -8.10
N GLY A 164 -18.56 -8.18 -9.09
CA GLY A 164 -19.90 -8.43 -9.58
C GLY A 164 -20.83 -8.93 -8.47
N LEU A 165 -20.39 -9.92 -7.69
CA LEU A 165 -21.14 -10.45 -6.55
C LEU A 165 -21.33 -9.39 -5.46
N SER A 166 -20.29 -8.64 -5.10
CA SER A 166 -20.36 -7.58 -4.10
C SER A 166 -21.38 -6.50 -4.49
N ASN A 167 -21.34 -6.04 -5.74
CA ASN A 167 -22.28 -5.05 -6.25
C ASN A 167 -23.71 -5.61 -6.31
N GLY A 168 -23.88 -6.88 -6.71
CA GLY A 168 -25.20 -7.53 -6.70
C GLY A 168 -25.82 -7.59 -5.32
N ILE A 169 -25.06 -7.97 -4.29
CA ILE A 169 -25.52 -8.01 -2.89
C ILE A 169 -25.80 -6.60 -2.38
N ALA A 170 -24.92 -5.64 -2.67
CA ALA A 170 -25.05 -4.26 -2.23
C ALA A 170 -26.30 -3.57 -2.82
N LEU A 171 -26.68 -3.87 -4.07
CA LEU A 171 -27.91 -3.34 -4.69
C LEU A 171 -29.19 -3.81 -4.01
N LEU A 172 -29.17 -4.98 -3.37
CA LEU A 172 -30.31 -5.52 -2.63
C LEU A 172 -30.42 -4.94 -1.21
N ASN A 173 -29.37 -4.33 -0.69
CA ASN A 173 -29.27 -3.85 0.68
C ASN A 173 -28.64 -2.44 0.74
N PRO A 174 -29.45 -1.38 0.88
CA PRO A 174 -28.95 0.01 0.88
C PRO A 174 -27.88 0.29 1.93
N ASP A 175 -28.00 -0.26 3.12
CA ASP A 175 -27.02 -0.08 4.20
C ASP A 175 -25.65 -0.72 3.86
N VAL A 176 -25.68 -1.90 3.22
CA VAL A 176 -24.48 -2.58 2.72
C VAL A 176 -23.86 -1.80 1.58
N TYR A 177 -24.68 -1.22 0.69
CA TYR A 177 -24.21 -0.36 -0.39
C TYR A 177 -23.46 0.88 0.12
N ASP A 178 -24.03 1.58 1.09
CA ASP A 178 -23.39 2.75 1.69
C ASP A 178 -22.07 2.38 2.38
N GLN A 179 -22.06 1.29 3.13
CA GLN A 179 -20.87 0.75 3.78
C GLN A 179 -19.73 0.44 2.78
N LEU A 180 -20.09 -0.27 1.70
CA LEU A 180 -19.17 -0.61 0.62
C LEU A 180 -18.59 0.63 -0.05
N ARG A 181 -19.44 1.59 -0.40
CA ARG A 181 -19.05 2.84 -1.04
C ARG A 181 -18.08 3.66 -0.17
N PHE A 182 -18.37 3.74 1.13
CA PHE A 182 -17.49 4.44 2.06
C PHE A 182 -16.13 3.74 2.22
N TRP A 183 -16.13 2.43 2.29
CA TRP A 183 -14.90 1.66 2.41
C TRP A 183 -14.05 1.69 1.12
N GLN A 184 -14.67 1.51 -0.04
CA GLN A 184 -13.99 1.57 -1.35
C GLN A 184 -13.35 2.93 -1.66
N ALA A 185 -13.84 3.97 -1.05
CA ALA A 185 -13.28 5.30 -1.25
C ALA A 185 -11.92 5.52 -0.58
N GLY A 186 -11.38 4.58 0.19
CA GLY A 186 -10.06 4.60 0.82
C GLY A 186 -9.72 5.88 1.59
N SER A 187 -9.50 5.78 2.89
CA SER A 187 -9.26 6.95 3.76
C SER A 187 -8.27 6.64 4.87
N LEU A 188 -7.49 7.65 5.26
CA LEU A 188 -6.67 7.59 6.47
C LEU A 188 -7.43 8.01 7.74
N ASP A 189 -8.71 8.42 7.64
CA ASP A 189 -9.51 8.89 8.78
C ASP A 189 -9.87 7.75 9.73
N ILE A 190 -8.87 7.28 10.46
CA ILE A 190 -8.99 6.22 11.48
C ILE A 190 -8.96 6.89 12.84
N ARG A 191 -9.96 6.60 13.67
CA ARG A 191 -10.14 7.22 14.97
C ARG A 191 -9.72 6.34 16.16
N THR A 192 -9.24 5.12 15.90
CA THR A 192 -8.84 4.20 16.98
C THR A 192 -7.46 3.60 16.73
N LEU A 193 -6.58 3.75 17.70
CA LEU A 193 -5.26 3.11 17.68
C LEU A 193 -5.35 1.57 17.76
N GLN A 194 -6.47 1.04 18.25
CA GLN A 194 -6.66 -0.40 18.39
C GLN A 194 -6.65 -1.13 17.06
N THR A 195 -7.25 -0.55 16.02
CA THR A 195 -7.22 -1.06 14.65
C THR A 195 -5.78 -1.17 14.13
N LEU A 196 -4.96 -0.16 14.41
CA LEU A 196 -3.56 -0.14 13.97
C LEU A 196 -2.69 -1.17 14.70
N LYS A 197 -2.96 -1.43 15.98
CA LYS A 197 -2.23 -2.44 16.77
C LYS A 197 -2.36 -3.84 16.19
N ILE A 198 -3.51 -4.17 15.61
CA ILE A 198 -3.77 -5.50 15.01
C ILE A 198 -2.85 -5.73 13.80
N VAL A 199 -2.67 -4.71 12.96
CA VAL A 199 -1.90 -4.83 11.72
C VAL A 199 -0.42 -4.46 11.87
N LEU A 200 -0.04 -3.84 12.99
CA LEU A 200 1.34 -3.41 13.22
C LEU A 200 2.34 -4.57 13.14
N LEU A 201 2.07 -5.64 13.87
CA LEU A 201 2.96 -6.81 13.88
C LEU A 201 3.07 -7.48 12.50
N PRO A 202 1.97 -7.79 11.79
CA PRO A 202 2.04 -8.29 10.41
C PRO A 202 2.83 -7.38 9.47
N VAL A 203 2.61 -6.07 9.51
CA VAL A 203 3.31 -5.11 8.64
C VAL A 203 4.80 -5.06 8.95
N VAL A 204 5.19 -5.03 10.22
CA VAL A 204 6.60 -5.00 10.62
C VAL A 204 7.32 -6.29 10.21
N VAL A 205 6.74 -7.45 10.50
CA VAL A 205 7.33 -8.76 10.14
C VAL A 205 7.46 -8.91 8.62
N ALA A 206 6.40 -8.60 7.89
CA ALA A 206 6.43 -8.67 6.43
C ALA A 206 7.35 -7.60 5.81
N GLY A 207 7.43 -6.41 6.40
CA GLY A 207 8.37 -5.35 5.98
C GLY A 207 9.83 -5.77 6.15
N ILE A 208 10.18 -6.37 7.28
CA ILE A 208 11.52 -6.94 7.51
C ILE A 208 11.80 -8.05 6.51
N ALA A 209 10.84 -8.95 6.29
CA ALA A 209 10.99 -10.02 5.29
C ALA A 209 11.21 -9.46 3.87
N ALA A 210 10.49 -8.39 3.48
CA ALA A 210 10.69 -7.70 2.21
C ALA A 210 12.13 -7.17 2.06
N LEU A 211 12.66 -6.52 3.09
CA LEU A 211 14.03 -6.00 3.09
C LEU A 211 15.08 -7.13 3.02
N LEU A 212 14.87 -8.22 3.72
CA LEU A 212 15.76 -9.40 3.70
C LEU A 212 15.77 -10.10 2.33
N LEU A 213 14.66 -10.03 1.58
CA LEU A 213 14.57 -10.56 0.22
C LEU A 213 15.36 -9.74 -0.81
N SER A 214 15.88 -8.56 -0.50
CA SER A 214 16.51 -7.63 -1.44
C SER A 214 17.56 -8.27 -2.36
N ARG A 215 18.42 -9.17 -1.82
CA ARG A 215 19.43 -9.88 -2.61
C ARG A 215 18.81 -10.88 -3.59
N ALA A 216 17.83 -11.66 -3.12
CA ALA A 216 17.13 -12.63 -3.96
C ALA A 216 16.30 -11.94 -5.06
N LEU A 217 15.72 -10.77 -4.77
CA LEU A 217 15.01 -9.95 -5.73
C LEU A 217 15.93 -9.38 -6.81
N ASN A 218 17.17 -8.99 -6.45
CA ASN A 218 18.18 -8.57 -7.43
C ASN A 218 18.52 -9.70 -8.41
N SER A 219 18.69 -10.91 -7.93
CA SER A 219 18.92 -12.07 -8.79
C SER A 219 17.71 -12.35 -9.67
N LEU A 220 16.49 -12.28 -9.11
CA LEU A 220 15.25 -12.56 -9.83
C LEU A 220 14.96 -11.53 -10.95
N SER A 221 15.39 -10.28 -10.78
CA SER A 221 15.27 -9.23 -11.80
C SER A 221 16.07 -9.51 -13.07
N LEU A 222 17.10 -10.40 -13.00
CA LEU A 222 17.89 -10.83 -14.17
C LEU A 222 17.22 -11.95 -14.98
N GLY A 223 16.08 -12.46 -14.52
CA GLY A 223 15.37 -13.59 -15.13
C GLY A 223 15.48 -14.87 -14.34
N ASN A 224 14.51 -15.77 -14.49
CA ASN A 224 14.43 -17.01 -13.69
C ASN A 224 15.62 -17.94 -13.96
N ASP A 225 16.01 -18.10 -15.22
CA ASP A 225 17.10 -18.97 -15.64
C ASP A 225 18.46 -18.47 -15.11
N THR A 226 18.69 -17.17 -15.27
CA THR A 226 19.91 -16.52 -14.75
C THR A 226 19.95 -16.57 -13.21
N ALA A 227 18.82 -16.31 -12.55
CA ALA A 227 18.75 -16.40 -11.09
C ALA A 227 19.04 -17.83 -10.59
N THR A 228 18.53 -18.84 -11.31
CA THR A 228 18.79 -20.26 -11.00
C THR A 228 20.25 -20.62 -11.20
N ALA A 229 20.83 -20.16 -12.30
CA ALA A 229 22.28 -20.36 -12.59
C ALA A 229 23.18 -19.71 -11.53
N LEU A 230 22.72 -18.59 -10.93
CA LEU A 230 23.38 -17.92 -9.78
C LEU A 230 23.09 -18.60 -8.43
N GLY A 231 22.44 -19.76 -8.41
CA GLY A 231 22.13 -20.52 -7.20
C GLY A 231 20.93 -20.02 -6.40
N SER A 232 20.13 -19.10 -6.94
CA SER A 232 18.91 -18.59 -6.27
C SER A 232 17.79 -19.63 -6.33
N ARG A 233 17.11 -19.83 -5.21
CA ARG A 233 15.90 -20.69 -5.14
C ARG A 233 14.66 -19.90 -5.60
N VAL A 234 14.51 -19.73 -6.92
CA VAL A 234 13.49 -18.89 -7.55
C VAL A 234 12.08 -19.15 -7.00
N ALA A 235 11.61 -20.41 -7.02
CA ALA A 235 10.27 -20.76 -6.55
C ALA A 235 10.03 -20.36 -5.07
N ARG A 236 11.05 -20.57 -4.21
CA ARG A 236 10.96 -20.17 -2.80
C ARG A 236 10.90 -18.65 -2.65
N THR A 237 11.72 -17.91 -3.39
CA THR A 237 11.73 -16.44 -3.38
C THR A 237 10.38 -15.88 -3.86
N GLN A 238 9.81 -16.45 -4.92
CA GLN A 238 8.51 -16.08 -5.43
C GLN A 238 7.40 -16.36 -4.42
N LEU A 239 7.38 -17.53 -3.80
CA LEU A 239 6.37 -17.90 -2.79
C LEU A 239 6.43 -16.97 -1.57
N ILE A 240 7.63 -16.76 -1.00
CA ILE A 240 7.80 -15.87 0.14
C ILE A 240 7.41 -14.43 -0.25
N GLY A 241 7.83 -13.97 -1.44
CA GLY A 241 7.47 -12.66 -1.94
C GLY A 241 5.97 -12.46 -2.08
N LEU A 242 5.23 -13.45 -2.58
CA LEU A 242 3.76 -13.41 -2.65
C LEU A 242 3.12 -13.34 -1.27
N ILE A 243 3.58 -14.14 -0.31
CA ILE A 243 3.08 -14.11 1.08
C ILE A 243 3.31 -12.71 1.66
N VAL A 244 4.51 -12.16 1.49
CA VAL A 244 4.86 -10.82 1.98
C VAL A 244 3.97 -9.75 1.33
N ILE A 245 3.77 -9.78 0.01
CA ILE A 245 2.86 -8.86 -0.69
C ILE A 245 1.45 -8.97 -0.13
N THR A 246 0.93 -10.18 0.02
CA THR A 246 -0.44 -10.43 0.51
C THR A 246 -0.61 -9.87 1.93
N VAL A 247 0.33 -10.12 2.83
CA VAL A 247 0.26 -9.62 4.21
C VAL A 247 0.36 -8.09 4.25
N LEU A 248 1.31 -7.50 3.52
CA LEU A 248 1.49 -6.04 3.47
C LEU A 248 0.26 -5.35 2.86
N CYS A 249 -0.12 -5.75 1.65
CA CYS A 249 -1.22 -5.11 0.94
C CYS A 249 -2.55 -5.37 1.65
N GLY A 250 -2.79 -6.60 2.15
CA GLY A 250 -3.98 -6.95 2.91
C GLY A 250 -4.11 -6.16 4.21
N SER A 251 -3.01 -5.98 4.95
CA SER A 251 -2.99 -5.16 6.16
C SER A 251 -3.31 -3.69 5.85
N ALA A 252 -2.70 -3.13 4.80
CA ALA A 252 -2.98 -1.75 4.39
C ALA A 252 -4.43 -1.59 3.97
N THR A 253 -4.91 -2.43 3.04
CA THR A 253 -6.28 -2.37 2.51
C THR A 253 -7.33 -2.58 3.60
N ALA A 254 -7.11 -3.50 4.55
CA ALA A 254 -8.02 -3.72 5.66
C ALA A 254 -8.17 -2.49 6.57
N VAL A 255 -7.09 -1.72 6.75
CA VAL A 255 -7.09 -0.54 7.63
C VAL A 255 -7.61 0.72 6.93
N VAL A 256 -7.11 1.02 5.73
CA VAL A 256 -7.35 2.32 5.06
C VAL A 256 -8.24 2.19 3.82
N GLY A 257 -8.68 0.99 3.49
CA GLY A 257 -9.37 0.70 2.23
C GLY A 257 -8.39 0.69 1.04
N PRO A 258 -8.91 0.53 -0.18
CA PRO A 258 -8.10 0.51 -1.39
C PRO A 258 -7.53 1.89 -1.70
N ILE A 259 -6.20 1.97 -1.84
CA ILE A 259 -5.49 3.17 -2.30
C ILE A 259 -4.68 2.80 -3.54
N ALA A 260 -5.07 3.35 -4.68
CA ALA A 260 -4.44 3.07 -5.96
C ALA A 260 -3.19 3.94 -6.21
N PHE A 261 -2.35 3.52 -7.16
CA PHE A 261 -1.18 4.21 -7.71
C PHE A 261 0.01 4.38 -6.77
N ILE A 262 -0.17 4.45 -5.46
CA ILE A 262 0.92 4.68 -4.49
C ILE A 262 1.96 3.55 -4.57
N GLY A 263 1.51 2.29 -4.51
CA GLY A 263 2.37 1.11 -4.62
C GLY A 263 3.00 0.93 -6.01
N LEU A 264 2.41 1.54 -7.03
CA LEU A 264 2.95 1.49 -8.39
C LEU A 264 4.00 2.57 -8.63
N MET A 265 3.71 3.80 -8.25
CA MET A 265 4.51 4.98 -8.59
C MET A 265 5.81 5.03 -7.77
N MET A 266 5.72 4.83 -6.45
CA MET A 266 6.85 5.08 -5.56
C MET A 266 8.05 4.15 -5.74
N PRO A 267 7.89 2.82 -5.93
CA PRO A 267 9.02 1.96 -6.24
C PRO A 267 9.72 2.34 -7.55
N HIS A 268 8.95 2.83 -8.52
CA HIS A 268 9.52 3.30 -9.77
C HIS A 268 10.37 4.56 -9.57
N MET A 269 9.85 5.55 -8.82
CA MET A 269 10.59 6.75 -8.46
C MET A 269 11.84 6.45 -7.63
N ALA A 270 11.75 5.49 -6.70
CA ALA A 270 12.90 5.04 -5.91
C ALA A 270 14.01 4.47 -6.80
N ARG A 271 13.67 3.64 -7.79
CA ARG A 271 14.66 3.13 -8.76
C ARG A 271 15.30 4.23 -9.60
N TRP A 272 14.58 5.27 -9.93
CA TRP A 272 15.17 6.43 -10.63
C TRP A 272 16.15 7.20 -9.75
N LEU A 273 15.85 7.31 -8.47
CA LEU A 273 16.68 8.07 -7.53
C LEU A 273 17.98 7.35 -7.17
N VAL A 274 17.90 6.05 -6.82
CA VAL A 274 19.05 5.30 -6.27
C VAL A 274 19.51 4.11 -7.12
N GLY A 275 18.87 3.87 -8.26
CA GLY A 275 19.16 2.75 -9.16
C GLY A 275 18.32 1.50 -8.86
N ALA A 276 18.50 0.48 -9.70
CA ALA A 276 17.69 -0.74 -9.67
C ALA A 276 18.03 -1.70 -8.52
N ASP A 277 19.13 -1.49 -7.79
CA ASP A 277 19.54 -2.35 -6.66
C ASP A 277 18.50 -2.28 -5.51
N HIS A 278 17.84 -3.39 -5.23
CA HIS A 278 16.80 -3.50 -4.20
C HIS A 278 17.32 -3.23 -2.78
N ARG A 279 18.63 -3.35 -2.54
CA ARG A 279 19.23 -2.97 -1.25
C ARG A 279 19.09 -1.48 -0.95
N TRP A 280 18.97 -0.65 -1.99
CA TRP A 280 18.79 0.79 -1.90
C TRP A 280 17.38 1.23 -2.24
N SER A 281 16.78 0.63 -3.28
CA SER A 281 15.44 1.02 -3.71
C SER A 281 14.34 0.65 -2.70
N LEU A 282 14.45 -0.48 -1.98
CA LEU A 282 13.46 -0.84 -0.95
C LEU A 282 13.48 0.11 0.26
N PRO A 283 14.64 0.43 0.89
CA PRO A 283 14.67 1.44 1.96
C PRO A 283 14.17 2.83 1.51
N VAL A 284 14.53 3.25 0.31
CA VAL A 284 14.03 4.52 -0.27
C VAL A 284 12.51 4.46 -0.46
N THR A 285 11.97 3.37 -0.98
CA THR A 285 10.52 3.17 -1.12
C THR A 285 9.82 3.18 0.22
N LEU A 286 10.39 2.52 1.23
CA LEU A 286 9.86 2.45 2.60
C LEU A 286 9.70 3.84 3.22
N LEU A 287 10.59 4.78 2.93
CA LEU A 287 10.55 6.15 3.46
C LEU A 287 9.70 7.08 2.59
N ALA A 288 9.85 6.98 1.29
CA ALA A 288 9.23 7.91 0.35
C ALA A 288 7.72 7.67 0.19
N THR A 289 7.27 6.41 0.29
CA THR A 289 5.84 6.09 0.11
C THR A 289 4.97 6.67 1.22
N PRO A 290 5.27 6.47 2.50
CA PRO A 290 4.47 7.09 3.56
C PRO A 290 4.56 8.62 3.55
N ALA A 291 5.70 9.20 3.18
CA ALA A 291 5.82 10.65 3.03
C ALA A 291 4.84 11.18 1.96
N LEU A 292 4.81 10.57 0.79
CA LEU A 292 3.87 10.94 -0.28
C LEU A 292 2.42 10.75 0.16
N LEU A 293 2.10 9.64 0.83
CA LEU A 293 0.74 9.35 1.27
C LEU A 293 0.24 10.37 2.29
N LEU A 294 1.09 10.77 3.25
CA LEU A 294 0.78 11.83 4.21
C LEU A 294 0.62 13.19 3.54
N PHE A 295 1.49 13.55 2.58
CA PHE A 295 1.31 14.79 1.80
C PHE A 295 0.01 14.78 1.01
N ALA A 296 -0.34 13.67 0.35
CA ALA A 296 -1.60 13.55 -0.37
C ALA A 296 -2.81 13.71 0.56
N ASP A 297 -2.74 13.16 1.76
CA ASP A 297 -3.78 13.31 2.77
C ASP A 297 -3.89 14.77 3.29
N VAL A 298 -2.78 15.42 3.56
CA VAL A 298 -2.76 16.85 3.96
C VAL A 298 -3.33 17.73 2.85
N ILE A 299 -2.97 17.47 1.59
CA ILE A 299 -3.53 18.19 0.43
C ILE A 299 -5.04 17.97 0.37
N GLY A 300 -5.52 16.74 0.54
CA GLY A 300 -6.95 16.43 0.55
C GLY A 300 -7.74 17.18 1.62
N ARG A 301 -7.14 17.41 2.78
CA ARG A 301 -7.74 18.19 3.87
C ARG A 301 -7.84 19.70 3.58
N LEU A 302 -6.98 20.22 2.71
CA LEU A 302 -6.91 21.64 2.36
C LEU A 302 -7.73 22.02 1.14
N LEU A 303 -7.96 21.07 0.21
CA LEU A 303 -8.56 21.38 -1.09
C LEU A 303 -10.08 21.65 -1.03
N VAL A 304 -10.79 20.97 -0.14
CA VAL A 304 -12.28 21.05 -0.10
C VAL A 304 -12.78 21.05 1.35
N PRO A 305 -13.75 21.90 1.69
CA PRO A 305 -14.51 21.77 2.94
C PRO A 305 -15.20 20.41 2.99
N GLY A 306 -14.87 19.59 3.99
CA GLY A 306 -15.37 18.21 4.10
C GLY A 306 -14.34 17.12 3.75
N GLU A 307 -13.10 17.52 3.47
CA GLU A 307 -11.92 16.67 3.26
C GLU A 307 -12.05 15.65 2.09
N LEU A 308 -11.22 15.82 1.07
CA LEU A 308 -11.07 14.79 0.04
C LEU A 308 -10.36 13.57 0.59
N ARG A 309 -10.86 12.40 0.26
CA ARG A 309 -10.23 11.14 0.63
C ARG A 309 -8.89 10.98 -0.08
N VAL A 310 -7.92 10.44 0.64
CA VAL A 310 -6.54 10.30 0.15
C VAL A 310 -6.44 9.48 -1.13
N SER A 311 -7.32 8.49 -1.33
CA SER A 311 -7.33 7.69 -2.56
C SER A 311 -7.64 8.52 -3.81
N VAL A 312 -8.51 9.52 -3.70
CA VAL A 312 -8.83 10.45 -4.80
C VAL A 312 -7.61 11.30 -5.12
N VAL A 313 -6.98 11.89 -4.10
CA VAL A 313 -5.78 12.72 -4.29
C VAL A 313 -4.63 11.89 -4.87
N SER A 314 -4.42 10.66 -4.37
CA SER A 314 -3.38 9.76 -4.88
C SER A 314 -3.62 9.37 -6.34
N ALA A 315 -4.88 9.19 -6.76
CA ALA A 315 -5.22 8.92 -8.15
C ALA A 315 -4.90 10.12 -9.07
N PHE A 316 -5.22 11.34 -8.63
CA PHE A 316 -4.88 12.57 -9.38
C PHE A 316 -3.37 12.79 -9.49
N LEU A 317 -2.58 12.42 -8.49
CA LEU A 317 -1.14 12.49 -8.54
C LEU A 317 -0.53 11.33 -9.35
N GLY A 318 -1.07 10.13 -9.21
CA GLY A 318 -0.52 8.90 -9.79
C GLY A 318 -0.82 8.74 -11.28
N ALA A 319 -2.02 9.09 -11.73
CA ALA A 319 -2.40 8.90 -13.12
C ALA A 319 -1.53 9.70 -14.13
N PRO A 320 -1.23 10.99 -13.92
CA PRO A 320 -0.29 11.72 -14.79
C PRO A 320 1.12 11.11 -14.80
N VAL A 321 1.60 10.68 -13.63
CA VAL A 321 2.93 10.03 -13.52
C VAL A 321 2.93 8.72 -14.31
N LEU A 322 1.87 7.90 -14.18
CA LEU A 322 1.75 6.66 -14.94
C LEU A 322 1.73 6.90 -16.45
N ILE A 323 0.94 7.86 -16.92
CA ILE A 323 0.87 8.22 -18.35
C ILE A 323 2.25 8.65 -18.86
N TRP A 324 2.97 9.45 -18.08
CA TRP A 324 4.30 9.90 -18.44
C TRP A 324 5.32 8.74 -18.47
N LEU A 325 5.22 7.80 -17.51
CA LEU A 325 6.03 6.59 -17.46
C LEU A 325 5.85 5.72 -18.71
N VAL A 326 4.59 5.45 -19.06
CA VAL A 326 4.24 4.63 -20.24
C VAL A 326 4.75 5.29 -21.54
N ARG A 327 4.63 6.61 -21.65
CA ARG A 327 5.12 7.35 -22.82
C ARG A 327 6.64 7.34 -22.97
N ARG A 328 7.39 7.25 -21.87
CA ARG A 328 8.87 7.23 -21.88
C ARG A 328 9.49 5.85 -22.07
N GLN A 329 8.72 4.77 -21.98
CA GLN A 329 9.24 3.46 -22.32
C GLN A 329 9.59 3.42 -23.81
N PRO A 330 10.86 3.09 -24.21
CA PRO A 330 11.22 2.98 -25.61
C PRO A 330 10.34 1.92 -26.28
N ARG A 331 9.68 2.28 -27.39
CA ARG A 331 8.98 1.33 -28.24
C ARG A 331 10.02 0.37 -28.83
N GLY A 332 10.24 -0.78 -28.22
CA GLY A 332 11.15 -1.79 -28.77
C GLY A 332 12.09 -2.48 -27.80
N GLY A 333 12.05 -2.19 -26.51
CA GLY A 333 12.76 -2.97 -25.50
C GLY A 333 11.90 -4.16 -25.09
N GLY A 334 12.01 -5.29 -25.79
CA GLY A 334 11.52 -6.57 -25.29
C GLY A 334 12.21 -6.88 -23.96
N LEU A 335 11.44 -7.32 -22.96
CA LEU A 335 11.87 -7.86 -21.67
C LEU A 335 12.72 -9.10 -21.87
#